data_f2dc8250cb36b1f08c941857175ff835
#
_entry.id   f2dc8250cb36b1f08c941857175ff835
#
_cell.length_a   1.000
_cell.length_b   1.000
_cell.length_c   1.000
_cell.angle_alpha   90.00
_cell.angle_beta   90.00
_cell.angle_gamma   90.00
#
_symmetry.space_group_name_H-M   'P 1'
#
loop_
_entity.id
_entity.type
_entity.pdbx_description
1 polymer ?
#
loop_
_entity_poly.entity_id
_entity_poly.type
_entity_poly.pdbx_seq_one_letter_code
_entity_poly.pdbx_strand_id
1 'polypeptide(L)'
;MGNQIYFGDNLAVLRSLPDASVDLIYIDPPFNTGKAQVHTRLRTTHSETGSRVGFLGKRYETVELGSLRYEDYFDDFLSFIEPRLIEARRVLTPRGSLYFHIDYREVHYCKLLLDGIFGRESFLNEIIWAYDYGARTHRKWPAKHDNILWYAVNPNQYTFNYDEIERIPYMAPGLVGPEKAARGKTPTDTWWLTIVPTNGPERTGYPTQKPLSLLRRIISASSNPSDTVMDFFAGSGTTGAVCLELERSFILVDNNPQALSVMHERFQGELGIEWINHE
;
A
#
# COMPACT_ATOMS: atom_id res chain seq x y z
N MET A 1 -13.41 16.07 -6.15
CA MET A 1 -14.33 15.22 -5.37
C MET A 1 -14.00 15.37 -3.90
N GLY A 2 -14.95 15.08 -2.96
CA GLY A 2 -14.63 15.06 -1.54
C GLY A 2 -13.97 13.73 -1.13
N ASN A 3 -13.65 13.57 0.16
CA ASN A 3 -13.13 12.32 0.70
C ASN A 3 -14.26 11.30 0.82
N GLN A 4 -14.09 10.13 0.22
CA GLN A 4 -15.11 9.09 0.17
C GLN A 4 -14.56 7.73 0.57
N ILE A 5 -15.32 6.98 1.37
CA ILE A 5 -15.03 5.60 1.74
C ILE A 5 -16.23 4.74 1.37
N TYR A 6 -16.02 3.82 0.46
CA TYR A 6 -17.03 2.87 -0.02
C TYR A 6 -16.83 1.51 0.67
N PHE A 7 -17.92 0.97 1.18
CA PHE A 7 -17.99 -0.42 1.59
C PHE A 7 -18.76 -1.21 0.54
N GLY A 8 -18.08 -2.09 -0.21
CA GLY A 8 -18.69 -2.87 -1.27
C GLY A 8 -17.68 -3.48 -2.24
N ASP A 9 -18.20 -4.09 -3.32
CA ASP A 9 -17.35 -4.63 -4.40
C ASP A 9 -16.66 -3.50 -5.17
N ASN A 10 -15.35 -3.56 -5.22
CA ASN A 10 -14.54 -2.51 -5.82
C ASN A 10 -14.73 -2.38 -7.34
N LEU A 11 -15.08 -3.47 -8.06
CA LEU A 11 -15.38 -3.39 -9.48
C LEU A 11 -16.70 -2.65 -9.73
N ALA A 12 -17.70 -2.85 -8.88
CA ALA A 12 -18.96 -2.14 -8.96
C ALA A 12 -18.77 -0.64 -8.69
N VAL A 13 -17.98 -0.29 -7.65
CA VAL A 13 -17.62 1.10 -7.35
C VAL A 13 -16.86 1.73 -8.52
N LEU A 14 -15.81 1.08 -9.03
CA LEU A 14 -15.03 1.59 -10.17
C LEU A 14 -15.94 1.91 -11.38
N ARG A 15 -16.89 1.02 -11.71
CA ARG A 15 -17.84 1.21 -12.80
C ARG A 15 -18.80 2.38 -12.59
N SER A 16 -19.07 2.77 -11.35
CA SER A 16 -19.93 3.90 -11.02
C SER A 16 -19.23 5.25 -11.14
N LEU A 17 -17.90 5.27 -11.12
CA LEU A 17 -17.11 6.50 -11.21
C LEU A 17 -17.06 7.04 -12.64
N PRO A 18 -17.02 8.38 -12.80
CA PRO A 18 -16.83 9.00 -14.11
C PRO A 18 -15.46 8.67 -14.72
N ASP A 19 -15.37 8.69 -16.05
CA ASP A 19 -14.10 8.64 -16.76
C ASP A 19 -13.20 9.82 -16.35
N ALA A 20 -11.89 9.60 -16.31
CA ALA A 20 -10.88 10.62 -16.07
C ALA A 20 -11.16 11.50 -14.82
N SER A 21 -11.55 10.85 -13.72
CA SER A 21 -11.93 11.50 -12.45
C SER A 21 -10.94 11.31 -11.31
N VAL A 22 -9.90 10.48 -11.50
CA VAL A 22 -8.89 10.12 -10.49
C VAL A 22 -7.49 10.43 -11.01
N ASP A 23 -6.66 11.11 -10.21
CA ASP A 23 -5.33 11.56 -10.63
C ASP A 23 -4.23 10.55 -10.28
N LEU A 24 -4.42 9.77 -9.23
CA LEU A 24 -3.47 8.75 -8.80
C LEU A 24 -4.23 7.54 -8.26
N ILE A 25 -3.82 6.36 -8.69
CA ILE A 25 -4.28 5.10 -8.09
C ILE A 25 -3.06 4.39 -7.48
N TYR A 26 -3.16 4.03 -6.21
CA TYR A 26 -2.32 3.05 -5.56
C TYR A 26 -3.18 1.88 -5.12
N ILE A 27 -2.76 0.65 -5.41
CA ILE A 27 -3.44 -0.54 -4.94
C ILE A 27 -2.47 -1.62 -4.46
N ASP A 28 -2.91 -2.33 -3.43
CA ASP A 28 -2.24 -3.47 -2.81
C ASP A 28 -3.24 -4.64 -2.72
N PRO A 29 -3.55 -5.30 -3.86
CA PRO A 29 -4.51 -6.39 -3.89
C PRO A 29 -4.01 -7.61 -3.12
N PRO A 30 -4.86 -8.60 -2.84
CA PRO A 30 -4.43 -9.90 -2.33
C PRO A 30 -3.32 -10.49 -3.20
N PHE A 31 -2.24 -11.03 -2.56
CA PHE A 31 -1.04 -11.49 -3.29
C PHE A 31 -1.14 -12.93 -3.80
N ASN A 32 -2.31 -13.54 -3.75
CA ASN A 32 -2.52 -14.94 -4.16
C ASN A 32 -1.51 -15.90 -3.50
N THR A 33 -1.31 -15.75 -2.19
CA THR A 33 -0.29 -16.53 -1.45
C THR A 33 -0.65 -18.00 -1.30
N GLY A 34 -1.87 -18.40 -1.72
CA GLY A 34 -2.40 -19.75 -1.58
C GLY A 34 -2.71 -20.14 -0.12
N LYS A 35 -2.76 -19.17 0.79
CA LYS A 35 -3.02 -19.38 2.21
C LYS A 35 -3.95 -18.30 2.75
N ALA A 36 -4.91 -18.70 3.61
CA ALA A 36 -5.62 -17.72 4.41
C ALA A 36 -4.63 -16.99 5.33
N GLN A 37 -4.61 -15.67 5.27
CA GLN A 37 -3.84 -14.85 6.18
C GLN A 37 -4.61 -14.77 7.51
N VAL A 38 -3.99 -15.25 8.59
CA VAL A 38 -4.59 -15.22 9.92
C VAL A 38 -3.73 -14.32 10.81
N HIS A 39 -4.32 -13.26 11.32
CA HIS A 39 -3.68 -12.43 12.33
C HIS A 39 -4.34 -12.66 13.68
N THR A 40 -3.61 -13.29 14.58
CA THR A 40 -4.07 -13.52 15.96
C THR A 40 -3.65 -12.32 16.82
N ARG A 41 -4.62 -11.61 17.39
CA ARG A 41 -4.35 -10.58 18.41
C ARG A 41 -3.95 -11.27 19.69
N LEU A 42 -2.70 -11.09 20.11
CA LEU A 42 -2.16 -11.64 21.35
C LEU A 42 -1.94 -10.51 22.35
N ARG A 43 -2.47 -10.66 23.56
CA ARG A 43 -2.10 -9.83 24.70
C ARG A 43 -1.10 -10.57 25.54
N THR A 44 0.12 -10.04 25.62
CA THR A 44 1.19 -10.61 26.46
C THR A 44 1.30 -9.78 27.74
N THR A 45 1.07 -10.41 28.87
CA THR A 45 1.22 -9.80 30.18
C THR A 45 2.34 -10.48 30.96
N HIS A 46 3.06 -9.72 31.78
CA HIS A 46 4.07 -10.29 32.67
C HIS A 46 3.37 -11.19 33.68
N SER A 47 3.85 -12.43 33.82
CA SER A 47 3.28 -13.42 34.75
C SER A 47 4.40 -14.29 35.27
N GLU A 48 4.49 -14.47 36.58
CA GLU A 48 5.54 -15.31 37.20
C GLU A 48 5.38 -16.80 36.83
N THR A 49 4.17 -17.21 36.46
CA THR A 49 3.82 -18.59 36.07
C THR A 49 3.71 -18.77 34.56
N GLY A 50 3.93 -17.70 33.75
CA GLY A 50 3.75 -17.71 32.31
C GLY A 50 4.64 -18.75 31.62
N SER A 51 4.10 -19.40 30.57
CA SER A 51 4.77 -20.46 29.81
C SER A 51 5.86 -19.94 28.85
N ARG A 52 5.82 -18.65 28.48
CA ARG A 52 6.76 -18.02 27.55
C ARG A 52 7.87 -17.30 28.29
N VAL A 53 9.13 -17.67 28.00
CA VAL A 53 10.31 -16.98 28.53
C VAL A 53 10.78 -15.92 27.53
N GLY A 54 10.82 -14.65 27.96
CA GLY A 54 11.30 -13.51 27.18
C GLY A 54 12.71 -13.07 27.56
N PHE A 55 13.08 -11.87 27.18
CA PHE A 55 14.40 -11.29 27.44
C PHE A 55 14.68 -11.19 28.95
N LEU A 56 15.89 -11.51 29.35
CA LEU A 56 16.36 -11.61 30.77
C LEU A 56 15.60 -12.64 31.62
N GLY A 57 15.07 -13.71 31.02
CA GLY A 57 14.43 -14.81 31.77
C GLY A 57 13.06 -14.44 32.36
N LYS A 58 12.51 -13.28 32.07
CA LYS A 58 11.16 -12.87 32.51
C LYS A 58 10.11 -13.76 31.84
N ARG A 59 9.12 -14.18 32.62
CA ARG A 59 8.02 -15.02 32.13
C ARG A 59 6.81 -14.17 31.76
N TYR A 60 6.11 -14.61 30.74
CA TYR A 60 4.93 -13.94 30.19
C TYR A 60 3.82 -14.95 29.92
N GLU A 61 2.61 -14.52 30.14
CA GLU A 61 1.40 -15.22 29.72
C GLU A 61 0.85 -14.50 28.48
N THR A 62 0.51 -15.30 27.47
CA THR A 62 -0.03 -14.76 26.22
C THR A 62 -1.47 -15.26 26.07
N VAL A 63 -2.42 -14.35 26.05
CA VAL A 63 -3.83 -14.63 25.83
C VAL A 63 -4.20 -14.21 24.42
N GLU A 64 -4.86 -15.10 23.70
CA GLU A 64 -5.42 -14.80 22.37
C GLU A 64 -6.72 -13.98 22.56
N LEU A 65 -6.76 -12.77 22.00
CA LEU A 65 -7.89 -11.86 22.08
C LEU A 65 -8.85 -11.98 20.91
N GLY A 66 -8.47 -12.76 19.89
CA GLY A 66 -9.22 -12.98 18.66
C GLY A 66 -8.31 -13.19 17.47
N SER A 67 -8.80 -13.86 16.46
CA SER A 67 -8.11 -14.06 15.19
C SER A 67 -8.87 -13.37 14.06
N LEU A 68 -8.15 -12.67 13.20
CA LEU A 68 -8.66 -12.07 11.97
C LEU A 68 -8.23 -12.94 10.81
N ARG A 69 -9.16 -13.35 9.97
CA ARG A 69 -8.89 -14.20 8.79
C ARG A 69 -9.20 -13.44 7.52
N TYR A 70 -8.27 -13.54 6.58
CA TYR A 70 -8.39 -12.98 5.25
C TYR A 70 -8.01 -14.07 4.25
N GLU A 71 -8.86 -14.32 3.24
CA GLU A 71 -8.61 -15.31 2.20
C GLU A 71 -7.75 -14.70 1.09
N ASP A 72 -6.60 -15.31 0.83
CA ASP A 72 -5.62 -14.88 -0.16
C ASP A 72 -5.31 -16.07 -1.08
N TYR A 73 -6.38 -16.59 -1.70
CA TYR A 73 -6.34 -17.68 -2.66
C TYR A 73 -7.30 -17.39 -3.81
N PHE A 74 -6.78 -17.45 -5.01
CA PHE A 74 -7.53 -17.33 -6.26
C PHE A 74 -7.12 -18.45 -7.19
N ASP A 75 -8.11 -19.17 -7.74
CA ASP A 75 -7.87 -20.16 -8.79
C ASP A 75 -7.38 -19.49 -10.07
N ASP A 76 -7.84 -18.28 -10.36
CA ASP A 76 -7.40 -17.43 -11.46
C ASP A 76 -7.30 -15.96 -11.00
N PHE A 77 -6.15 -15.58 -10.47
CA PHE A 77 -5.88 -14.22 -9.99
C PHE A 77 -5.96 -13.18 -11.12
N LEU A 78 -5.49 -13.53 -12.31
CA LEU A 78 -5.48 -12.60 -13.44
C LEU A 78 -6.90 -12.26 -13.87
N SER A 79 -7.78 -13.24 -13.99
CA SER A 79 -9.20 -13.00 -14.29
C SER A 79 -9.91 -12.16 -13.22
N PHE A 80 -9.49 -12.24 -11.96
CA PHE A 80 -10.01 -11.40 -10.89
C PHE A 80 -9.54 -9.94 -11.03
N ILE A 81 -8.26 -9.73 -11.31
CA ILE A 81 -7.68 -8.37 -11.30
C ILE A 81 -7.88 -7.62 -12.62
N GLU A 82 -7.94 -8.30 -13.76
CA GLU A 82 -8.02 -7.70 -15.09
C GLU A 82 -9.18 -6.71 -15.25
N PRO A 83 -10.44 -7.04 -14.96
CA PRO A 83 -11.55 -6.10 -15.13
C PRO A 83 -11.41 -4.86 -14.25
N ARG A 84 -10.76 -4.98 -13.08
CA ARG A 84 -10.47 -3.86 -12.18
C ARG A 84 -9.40 -2.94 -12.73
N LEU A 85 -8.37 -3.50 -13.36
CA LEU A 85 -7.30 -2.71 -14.00
C LEU A 85 -7.78 -2.00 -15.26
N ILE A 86 -8.71 -2.59 -16.02
CA ILE A 86 -9.36 -1.93 -17.15
C ILE A 86 -10.15 -0.70 -16.68
N GLU A 87 -10.94 -0.85 -15.63
CA GLU A 87 -11.70 0.26 -15.04
C GLU A 87 -10.77 1.28 -14.38
N ALA A 88 -9.71 0.86 -13.70
CA ALA A 88 -8.69 1.75 -13.15
C ALA A 88 -8.09 2.66 -14.22
N ARG A 89 -7.76 2.11 -15.41
CA ARG A 89 -7.27 2.91 -16.54
C ARG A 89 -8.34 3.89 -17.04
N ARG A 90 -9.61 3.50 -17.09
CA ARG A 90 -10.72 4.37 -17.54
C ARG A 90 -10.92 5.57 -16.62
N VAL A 91 -10.90 5.36 -15.30
CA VAL A 91 -11.14 6.43 -14.32
C VAL A 91 -9.94 7.35 -14.13
N LEU A 92 -8.73 6.92 -14.49
CA LEU A 92 -7.54 7.77 -14.43
C LEU A 92 -7.61 8.93 -15.41
N THR A 93 -7.23 10.13 -14.93
CA THR A 93 -7.06 11.31 -15.78
C THR A 93 -5.94 11.10 -16.82
N PRO A 94 -5.87 11.88 -17.90
CA PRO A 94 -4.76 11.78 -18.87
C PRO A 94 -3.36 12.02 -18.27
N ARG A 95 -3.27 12.66 -17.10
CA ARG A 95 -2.02 12.87 -16.35
C ARG A 95 -1.85 11.88 -15.20
N GLY A 96 -2.81 10.99 -15.03
CA GLY A 96 -2.87 10.07 -13.92
C GLY A 96 -1.89 8.91 -14.03
N SER A 97 -1.60 8.32 -12.89
CA SER A 97 -0.69 7.18 -12.73
C SER A 97 -1.32 6.07 -11.89
N LEU A 98 -0.91 4.84 -12.19
CA LEU A 98 -1.20 3.64 -11.39
C LEU A 98 0.10 3.14 -10.75
N TYR A 99 0.07 2.93 -9.43
CA TYR A 99 1.06 2.16 -8.68
C TYR A 99 0.43 0.86 -8.23
N PHE A 100 0.82 -0.22 -8.89
CA PHE A 100 0.31 -1.57 -8.64
C PHE A 100 1.30 -2.34 -7.78
N HIS A 101 0.96 -2.54 -6.51
CA HIS A 101 1.80 -3.23 -5.53
C HIS A 101 1.47 -4.72 -5.53
N ILE A 102 2.46 -5.57 -5.69
CA ILE A 102 2.32 -7.02 -5.76
C ILE A 102 3.63 -7.71 -5.37
N ASP A 103 3.59 -8.95 -4.94
CA ASP A 103 4.80 -9.69 -4.63
C ASP A 103 5.39 -10.45 -5.85
N TYR A 104 6.55 -11.05 -5.64
CA TYR A 104 7.34 -11.73 -6.67
C TYR A 104 6.61 -12.92 -7.34
N ARG A 105 5.51 -13.43 -6.77
CA ARG A 105 4.79 -14.59 -7.33
C ARG A 105 3.96 -14.21 -8.54
N GLU A 106 3.30 -13.07 -8.48
CA GLU A 106 2.35 -12.63 -9.49
C GLU A 106 2.86 -11.44 -10.34
N VAL A 107 3.93 -10.75 -9.91
CA VAL A 107 4.40 -9.52 -10.56
C VAL A 107 4.64 -9.66 -12.07
N HIS A 108 5.23 -10.75 -12.50
CA HIS A 108 5.58 -10.93 -13.93
C HIS A 108 4.33 -11.15 -14.81
N TYR A 109 3.34 -11.87 -14.30
CA TYR A 109 2.06 -12.06 -14.99
C TYR A 109 1.25 -10.76 -15.02
N CYS A 110 1.20 -10.05 -13.89
CA CYS A 110 0.55 -8.75 -13.80
C CYS A 110 1.23 -7.71 -14.69
N LYS A 111 2.56 -7.75 -14.82
CA LYS A 111 3.30 -6.86 -15.73
C LYS A 111 2.84 -7.04 -17.18
N LEU A 112 2.70 -8.27 -17.65
CA LEU A 112 2.23 -8.56 -19.01
C LEU A 112 0.78 -8.12 -19.22
N LEU A 113 -0.09 -8.32 -18.20
CA LEU A 113 -1.47 -7.87 -18.22
C LEU A 113 -1.56 -6.34 -18.30
N LEU A 114 -0.81 -5.63 -17.46
CA LEU A 114 -0.75 -4.17 -17.46
C LEU A 114 -0.19 -3.59 -18.75
N ASP A 115 0.81 -4.25 -19.37
CA ASP A 115 1.30 -3.89 -20.71
C ASP A 115 0.21 -3.99 -21.79
N GLY A 116 -0.68 -4.98 -21.66
CA GLY A 116 -1.85 -5.12 -22.54
C GLY A 116 -2.91 -4.03 -22.34
N ILE A 117 -3.10 -3.59 -21.09
CA ILE A 117 -4.13 -2.61 -20.72
C ILE A 117 -3.65 -1.18 -20.96
N PHE A 118 -2.47 -0.81 -20.46
CA PHE A 118 -1.93 0.56 -20.51
C PHE A 118 -1.10 0.86 -21.76
N GLY A 119 -0.51 -0.16 -22.39
CA GLY A 119 0.53 -0.04 -23.38
C GLY A 119 1.91 -0.18 -22.74
N ARG A 120 2.81 -0.88 -23.42
CA ARG A 120 4.17 -1.15 -22.93
C ARG A 120 4.99 0.13 -22.71
N GLU A 121 4.77 1.14 -23.53
CA GLU A 121 5.40 2.46 -23.45
C GLU A 121 4.95 3.27 -22.23
N SER A 122 3.82 2.93 -21.65
CA SER A 122 3.27 3.56 -20.45
C SER A 122 3.91 3.06 -19.15
N PHE A 123 4.73 2.00 -19.22
CA PHE A 123 5.48 1.49 -18.08
C PHE A 123 6.66 2.40 -17.77
N LEU A 124 6.68 2.97 -16.56
CA LEU A 124 7.70 3.92 -16.13
C LEU A 124 8.79 3.27 -15.28
N ASN A 125 8.41 2.54 -14.23
CA ASN A 125 9.35 1.84 -13.34
C ASN A 125 8.76 0.55 -12.76
N GLU A 126 9.63 -0.40 -12.47
CA GLU A 126 9.45 -1.39 -11.42
C GLU A 126 10.19 -0.90 -10.17
N ILE A 127 9.46 -0.62 -9.11
CA ILE A 127 10.01 -0.18 -7.83
C ILE A 127 10.12 -1.41 -6.93
N ILE A 128 11.30 -1.64 -6.38
CA ILE A 128 11.56 -2.70 -5.41
C ILE A 128 11.47 -2.11 -4.01
N TRP A 129 10.39 -2.43 -3.30
CA TRP A 129 10.29 -2.11 -1.88
C TRP A 129 10.93 -3.21 -1.05
N ALA A 130 12.17 -2.98 -0.62
CA ALA A 130 12.97 -3.92 0.15
C ALA A 130 12.80 -3.68 1.66
N TYR A 131 12.50 -4.77 2.38
CA TYR A 131 12.35 -4.79 3.83
C TYR A 131 13.07 -6.04 4.40
N ASP A 132 13.82 -5.91 5.48
CA ASP A 132 14.54 -7.06 6.07
C ASP A 132 13.78 -7.68 7.25
N TYR A 133 12.51 -8.04 7.02
CA TYR A 133 11.65 -8.66 8.03
C TYR A 133 11.04 -9.97 7.53
N GLY A 134 10.67 -10.86 8.46
CA GLY A 134 9.93 -12.09 8.20
C GLY A 134 10.79 -13.36 8.19
N ALA A 135 10.17 -14.45 7.74
CA ALA A 135 10.72 -15.80 7.82
C ALA A 135 12.06 -15.98 7.10
N ARG A 136 12.89 -16.85 7.64
CA ARG A 136 14.12 -17.35 7.00
C ARG A 136 13.89 -18.76 6.47
N THR A 137 14.64 -19.13 5.45
CA THR A 137 14.61 -20.46 4.84
C THR A 137 16.02 -20.97 4.64
N HIS A 138 16.20 -22.30 4.74
CA HIS A 138 17.48 -22.97 4.51
C HIS A 138 17.60 -23.59 3.10
N ARG A 139 16.55 -23.46 2.26
CA ARG A 139 16.49 -24.13 0.94
C ARG A 139 16.60 -23.18 -0.24
N LYS A 140 16.36 -21.87 -0.03
CA LYS A 140 16.43 -20.82 -1.05
C LYS A 140 16.69 -19.47 -0.40
N TRP A 141 16.99 -18.45 -1.19
CA TRP A 141 17.05 -17.09 -0.70
C TRP A 141 15.66 -16.65 -0.23
N PRO A 142 15.49 -16.14 1.01
CA PRO A 142 14.20 -15.63 1.46
C PRO A 142 13.82 -14.36 0.71
N ALA A 143 12.60 -14.29 0.18
CA ALA A 143 12.07 -13.08 -0.41
C ALA A 143 11.91 -12.00 0.68
N LYS A 144 12.46 -10.81 0.44
CA LYS A 144 12.48 -9.68 1.36
C LYS A 144 12.13 -8.38 0.65
N HIS A 145 11.32 -8.48 -0.37
CA HIS A 145 10.84 -7.33 -1.13
C HIS A 145 9.47 -7.62 -1.72
N ASP A 146 8.75 -6.58 -1.99
CA ASP A 146 7.60 -6.55 -2.89
C ASP A 146 7.92 -5.65 -4.08
N ASN A 147 7.14 -5.77 -5.13
CA ASN A 147 7.28 -5.03 -6.37
C ASN A 147 6.14 -4.02 -6.50
N ILE A 148 6.43 -2.83 -6.97
CA ILE A 148 5.42 -1.83 -7.29
C ILE A 148 5.63 -1.43 -8.75
N LEU A 149 4.68 -1.81 -9.60
CA LEU A 149 4.71 -1.48 -11.03
C LEU A 149 4.07 -0.10 -11.22
N TRP A 150 4.81 0.84 -11.80
CA TRP A 150 4.33 2.18 -12.06
C TRP A 150 4.04 2.40 -13.52
N TYR A 151 2.78 2.72 -13.82
CA TYR A 151 2.27 3.05 -15.15
C TYR A 151 1.67 4.44 -15.17
N ALA A 152 1.89 5.18 -16.26
CA ALA A 152 1.16 6.43 -16.55
C ALA A 152 0.12 6.19 -17.64
N VAL A 153 -1.00 6.93 -17.62
CA VAL A 153 -1.97 6.90 -18.74
C VAL A 153 -1.33 7.45 -20.01
N ASN A 154 -0.56 8.54 -19.87
CA ASN A 154 0.21 9.12 -20.95
C ASN A 154 1.68 9.27 -20.53
N PRO A 155 2.61 8.48 -21.10
CA PRO A 155 4.02 8.48 -20.70
C PRO A 155 4.74 9.81 -21.00
N ASN A 156 4.15 10.70 -21.78
CA ASN A 156 4.70 12.02 -22.09
C ASN A 156 4.09 13.14 -21.27
N GLN A 157 3.08 12.85 -20.43
CA GLN A 157 2.32 13.89 -19.69
C GLN A 157 1.75 13.35 -18.39
N TYR A 158 2.59 12.93 -17.49
CA TYR A 158 2.19 12.47 -16.15
C TYR A 158 2.70 13.39 -15.05
N THR A 159 2.09 13.33 -13.87
CA THR A 159 2.54 14.10 -12.71
C THR A 159 3.73 13.42 -12.05
N PHE A 160 4.86 14.15 -11.93
CA PHE A 160 6.01 13.71 -11.16
C PHE A 160 6.73 14.89 -10.52
N ASN A 161 6.51 15.09 -9.23
CA ASN A 161 6.98 16.24 -8.44
C ASN A 161 8.36 15.94 -7.86
N TYR A 162 9.40 16.00 -8.69
CA TYR A 162 10.78 15.65 -8.33
C TYR A 162 11.28 16.37 -7.07
N ASP A 163 10.91 17.63 -6.89
CA ASP A 163 11.38 18.46 -5.77
C ASP A 163 10.63 18.19 -4.46
N GLU A 164 9.43 17.61 -4.52
CA GLU A 164 8.62 17.23 -3.35
C GLU A 164 9.01 15.85 -2.77
N ILE A 165 9.86 15.10 -3.47
CA ILE A 165 10.29 13.78 -3.03
C ILE A 165 11.26 13.91 -1.86
N GLU A 166 10.97 13.18 -0.78
CA GLU A 166 11.86 13.06 0.36
C GLU A 166 13.27 12.66 -0.06
N ARG A 167 14.28 13.38 0.42
CA ARG A 167 15.68 13.09 0.13
C ARG A 167 16.21 12.03 1.10
N ILE A 168 16.98 11.10 0.58
CA ILE A 168 17.66 10.07 1.37
C ILE A 168 19.15 10.32 1.46
N PRO A 169 19.84 9.88 2.52
CA PRO A 169 21.29 9.99 2.60
C PRO A 169 21.99 9.25 1.46
N TYR A 170 23.16 9.74 1.05
CA TYR A 170 24.05 8.96 0.19
C TYR A 170 24.59 7.75 0.95
N MET A 171 24.68 6.60 0.31
CA MET A 171 25.30 5.39 0.91
C MET A 171 26.79 5.59 1.22
N ALA A 172 27.47 6.43 0.44
CA ALA A 172 28.89 6.79 0.62
C ALA A 172 29.02 8.33 0.64
N PRO A 173 28.63 9.01 1.74
CA PRO A 173 28.62 10.47 1.79
C PRO A 173 30.00 11.10 1.63
N GLY A 174 31.08 10.39 1.99
CA GLY A 174 32.46 10.84 1.80
C GLY A 174 32.94 10.91 0.34
N LEU A 175 32.19 10.32 -0.61
CA LEU A 175 32.50 10.38 -2.04
C LEU A 175 31.81 11.56 -2.75
N VAL A 176 31.01 12.32 -2.05
CA VAL A 176 30.34 13.53 -2.57
C VAL A 176 30.75 14.74 -1.74
N GLY A 177 30.65 15.95 -2.32
CA GLY A 177 30.94 17.16 -1.57
C GLY A 177 30.00 17.38 -0.37
N PRO A 178 30.44 18.13 0.68
CA PRO A 178 29.69 18.32 1.91
C PRO A 178 28.24 18.82 1.71
N GLU A 179 28.02 19.74 0.80
CA GLU A 179 26.70 20.28 0.45
C GLU A 179 25.77 19.20 -0.11
N LYS A 180 26.27 18.37 -1.02
CA LYS A 180 25.49 17.26 -1.59
C LYS A 180 25.20 16.20 -0.52
N ALA A 181 26.18 15.88 0.33
CA ALA A 181 26.01 14.94 1.41
C ALA A 181 24.91 15.42 2.39
N ALA A 182 24.91 16.70 2.76
CA ALA A 182 23.92 17.29 3.65
C ALA A 182 22.52 17.36 3.02
N ARG A 183 22.43 17.71 1.73
CA ARG A 183 21.15 17.77 1.01
C ARG A 183 20.51 16.39 0.80
N GLY A 184 21.33 15.35 0.69
CA GLY A 184 20.88 14.03 0.30
C GLY A 184 20.58 13.89 -1.21
N LYS A 185 20.07 12.73 -1.60
CA LYS A 185 19.69 12.39 -2.99
C LYS A 185 18.25 11.94 -3.06
N THR A 186 17.64 12.05 -4.24
CA THR A 186 16.37 11.39 -4.55
C THR A 186 16.54 9.87 -4.42
N PRO A 187 15.57 9.15 -3.87
CA PRO A 187 15.56 7.69 -3.90
C PRO A 187 15.67 7.17 -5.35
N THR A 188 16.26 6.01 -5.51
CA THR A 188 16.21 5.23 -6.75
C THR A 188 14.92 4.40 -6.79
N ASP A 189 14.79 3.49 -7.70
CA ASP A 189 13.72 2.50 -7.79
C ASP A 189 13.84 1.35 -6.77
N THR A 190 14.89 1.34 -5.96
CA THR A 190 15.03 0.39 -4.84
C THR A 190 14.87 1.13 -3.51
N TRP A 191 13.76 0.86 -2.82
CA TRP A 191 13.38 1.54 -1.58
C TRP A 191 13.60 0.67 -0.36
N TRP A 192 14.54 1.05 0.48
CA TRP A 192 14.77 0.43 1.78
C TRP A 192 13.91 1.13 2.83
N LEU A 193 12.68 0.63 3.00
CA LEU A 193 11.73 1.14 3.99
C LEU A 193 11.24 -0.04 4.83
N THR A 194 11.20 0.14 6.15
CA THR A 194 10.69 -0.89 7.05
C THR A 194 9.19 -1.07 6.89
N ILE A 195 8.71 -2.29 7.15
CA ILE A 195 7.28 -2.53 7.38
C ILE A 195 6.84 -1.83 8.67
N VAL A 196 5.53 -1.70 8.87
CA VAL A 196 4.97 -1.14 10.12
C VAL A 196 5.46 -1.96 11.31
N PRO A 197 6.23 -1.36 12.25
CA PRO A 197 6.72 -2.06 13.43
C PRO A 197 5.56 -2.57 14.31
N THR A 198 5.77 -3.71 14.96
CA THR A 198 4.73 -4.32 15.81
C THR A 198 4.22 -3.41 16.92
N ASN A 199 5.08 -2.50 17.42
CA ASN A 199 4.79 -1.51 18.46
C ASN A 199 4.87 -0.07 17.92
N GLY A 200 4.79 0.11 16.60
CA GLY A 200 4.83 1.44 15.98
C GLY A 200 3.57 2.26 16.27
N PRO A 201 3.69 3.59 16.43
CA PRO A 201 2.55 4.46 16.73
C PRO A 201 1.49 4.48 15.60
N GLU A 202 1.90 4.24 14.36
CA GLU A 202 1.00 4.19 13.19
C GLU A 202 0.21 2.87 13.05
N ARG A 203 0.51 1.88 13.93
CA ARG A 203 -0.07 0.54 13.81
C ARG A 203 -1.53 0.52 14.21
N THR A 204 -2.40 0.15 13.27
CA THR A 204 -3.84 -0.04 13.50
C THR A 204 -4.21 -1.46 13.93
N GLY A 205 -3.29 -2.41 13.78
CA GLY A 205 -3.54 -3.85 13.99
C GLY A 205 -4.12 -4.57 12.77
N TYR A 206 -4.31 -3.89 11.64
CA TYR A 206 -4.68 -4.55 10.39
C TYR A 206 -3.50 -5.38 9.86
N PRO A 207 -3.72 -6.65 9.43
CA PRO A 207 -2.62 -7.60 9.15
C PRO A 207 -1.63 -7.14 8.08
N THR A 208 -2.13 -6.54 7.00
CA THR A 208 -1.37 -6.16 5.80
C THR A 208 -1.14 -4.66 5.68
N GLN A 209 -1.25 -3.92 6.79
CA GLN A 209 -1.06 -2.47 6.81
C GLN A 209 0.28 -2.08 6.19
N LYS A 210 0.24 -1.19 5.20
CA LYS A 210 1.44 -0.58 4.62
C LYS A 210 1.89 0.64 5.44
N PRO A 211 3.20 0.93 5.50
CA PRO A 211 3.72 2.08 6.25
C PRO A 211 3.34 3.41 5.59
N LEU A 212 3.05 4.43 6.40
CA LEU A 212 2.77 5.78 5.94
C LEU A 212 3.89 6.34 5.05
N SER A 213 5.15 6.05 5.37
CA SER A 213 6.32 6.51 4.60
C SER A 213 6.33 6.02 3.15
N LEU A 214 5.82 4.82 2.88
CA LEU A 214 5.71 4.28 1.53
C LEU A 214 4.71 5.11 0.72
N LEU A 215 3.52 5.33 1.29
CA LEU A 215 2.44 6.06 0.61
C LEU A 215 2.77 7.56 0.47
N ARG A 216 3.43 8.20 1.47
CA ARG A 216 3.91 9.58 1.34
C ARG A 216 4.80 9.75 0.13
N ARG A 217 5.76 8.84 -0.07
CA ARG A 217 6.67 8.90 -1.21
C ARG A 217 5.95 8.81 -2.54
N ILE A 218 4.97 7.91 -2.66
CA ILE A 218 4.17 7.74 -3.87
C ILE A 218 3.27 8.96 -4.11
N ILE A 219 2.51 9.36 -3.11
CA ILE A 219 1.48 10.41 -3.23
C ILE A 219 2.12 11.77 -3.47
N SER A 220 3.21 12.11 -2.74
CA SER A 220 3.93 13.39 -2.98
C SER A 220 4.51 13.44 -4.39
N ALA A 221 5.09 12.34 -4.87
CA ALA A 221 5.71 12.31 -6.19
C ALA A 221 4.69 12.43 -7.33
N SER A 222 3.51 11.81 -7.19
CA SER A 222 2.63 11.57 -8.33
C SER A 222 1.22 12.18 -8.19
N SER A 223 1.05 13.14 -7.28
CA SER A 223 -0.16 13.95 -7.17
C SER A 223 0.14 15.36 -6.65
N ASN A 224 -0.79 16.29 -6.86
CA ASN A 224 -0.73 17.66 -6.35
C ASN A 224 -1.77 17.87 -5.24
N PRO A 225 -1.68 18.93 -4.42
CA PRO A 225 -2.76 19.31 -3.52
C PRO A 225 -4.10 19.41 -4.26
N SER A 226 -5.16 18.91 -3.64
CA SER A 226 -6.52 18.81 -4.18
C SER A 226 -6.74 17.75 -5.27
N ASP A 227 -5.70 17.06 -5.76
CA ASP A 227 -5.86 15.89 -6.64
C ASP A 227 -6.62 14.77 -5.93
N THR A 228 -7.29 13.92 -6.69
CA THR A 228 -8.01 12.75 -6.18
C THR A 228 -7.14 11.51 -6.27
N VAL A 229 -6.88 10.88 -5.12
CA VAL A 229 -6.13 9.63 -5.00
C VAL A 229 -7.08 8.48 -4.68
N MET A 230 -6.97 7.37 -5.37
CA MET A 230 -7.84 6.21 -5.14
C MET A 230 -7.04 4.98 -4.70
N ASP A 231 -7.64 4.24 -3.74
CA ASP A 231 -7.19 2.91 -3.33
C ASP A 231 -8.42 2.01 -3.20
N PHE A 232 -8.58 1.11 -4.16
CA PHE A 232 -9.73 0.21 -4.17
C PHE A 232 -9.45 -1.19 -3.57
N PHE A 233 -8.36 -1.29 -2.80
CA PHE A 233 -8.05 -2.36 -1.84
C PHE A 233 -7.55 -1.73 -0.54
N ALA A 234 -8.34 -0.80 0.02
CA ALA A 234 -7.92 0.18 1.00
C ALA A 234 -7.40 -0.40 2.33
N GLY A 235 -7.86 -1.60 2.72
CA GLY A 235 -7.45 -2.28 3.94
C GLY A 235 -7.54 -1.39 5.18
N SER A 236 -6.39 -1.00 5.73
CA SER A 236 -6.33 -0.12 6.91
C SER A 236 -6.52 1.37 6.62
N GLY A 237 -6.76 1.78 5.38
CA GLY A 237 -6.92 3.19 4.99
C GLY A 237 -5.64 4.03 5.06
N THR A 238 -4.47 3.42 4.93
CA THR A 238 -3.18 4.16 4.97
C THR A 238 -3.10 5.22 3.88
N THR A 239 -3.59 4.90 2.67
CA THR A 239 -3.66 5.84 1.54
C THR A 239 -4.45 7.10 1.90
N GLY A 240 -5.64 6.94 2.49
CA GLY A 240 -6.47 8.09 2.92
C GLY A 240 -5.82 8.93 4.02
N ALA A 241 -5.15 8.29 4.99
CA ALA A 241 -4.44 9.03 6.04
C ALA A 241 -3.33 9.92 5.47
N VAL A 242 -2.57 9.43 4.50
CA VAL A 242 -1.54 10.22 3.83
C VAL A 242 -2.16 11.30 2.93
N CYS A 243 -3.31 11.04 2.30
CA CYS A 243 -4.02 12.04 1.53
C CYS A 243 -4.45 13.23 2.38
N LEU A 244 -5.01 13.00 3.58
CA LEU A 244 -5.33 14.07 4.53
C LEU A 244 -4.10 14.88 4.92
N GLU A 245 -2.99 14.20 5.24
CA GLU A 245 -1.74 14.85 5.61
C GLU A 245 -1.21 15.77 4.50
N LEU A 246 -1.37 15.36 3.24
CA LEU A 246 -0.84 16.05 2.07
C LEU A 246 -1.87 16.92 1.33
N GLU A 247 -3.05 17.14 1.88
CA GLU A 247 -4.14 17.94 1.29
C GLU A 247 -4.64 17.38 -0.07
N ARG A 248 -4.71 16.06 -0.21
CA ARG A 248 -5.33 15.36 -1.35
C ARG A 248 -6.72 14.89 -0.98
N SER A 249 -7.64 14.85 -1.95
CA SER A 249 -8.89 14.12 -1.82
C SER A 249 -8.65 12.63 -2.01
N PHE A 250 -9.50 11.79 -1.43
CA PHE A 250 -9.35 10.35 -1.60
C PHE A 250 -10.67 9.61 -1.84
N ILE A 251 -10.56 8.47 -2.54
CA ILE A 251 -11.59 7.46 -2.68
C ILE A 251 -10.99 6.14 -2.19
N LEU A 252 -11.51 5.63 -1.08
CA LEU A 252 -11.12 4.32 -0.55
C LEU A 252 -12.25 3.32 -0.74
N VAL A 253 -11.93 2.10 -1.14
CA VAL A 253 -12.91 1.03 -1.29
C VAL A 253 -12.40 -0.25 -0.63
N ASP A 254 -13.22 -0.89 0.16
CA ASP A 254 -12.97 -2.23 0.69
C ASP A 254 -14.31 -2.95 0.96
N ASN A 255 -14.34 -4.26 0.82
CA ASN A 255 -15.50 -5.09 1.13
C ASN A 255 -15.33 -5.90 2.42
N ASN A 256 -14.19 -5.73 3.11
CA ASN A 256 -13.93 -6.41 4.36
C ASN A 256 -14.46 -5.58 5.55
N PRO A 257 -15.43 -6.10 6.36
CA PRO A 257 -15.95 -5.38 7.52
C PRO A 257 -14.89 -4.98 8.54
N GLN A 258 -13.76 -5.72 8.59
CA GLN A 258 -12.66 -5.40 9.49
C GLN A 258 -11.85 -4.19 8.99
N ALA A 259 -11.64 -4.09 7.68
CA ALA A 259 -11.03 -2.92 7.05
C ALA A 259 -11.85 -1.67 7.38
N LEU A 260 -13.19 -1.77 7.22
CA LEU A 260 -14.12 -0.69 7.55
C LEU A 260 -14.01 -0.27 9.02
N SER A 261 -14.01 -1.24 9.96
CA SER A 261 -13.85 -0.94 11.40
C SER A 261 -12.53 -0.22 11.70
N VAL A 262 -11.43 -0.67 11.09
CA VAL A 262 -10.11 -0.04 11.26
C VAL A 262 -10.08 1.36 10.65
N MET A 263 -10.70 1.57 9.49
CA MET A 263 -10.81 2.90 8.89
C MET A 263 -11.68 3.84 9.74
N HIS A 264 -12.78 3.36 10.35
CA HIS A 264 -13.57 4.15 11.29
C HIS A 264 -12.75 4.61 12.51
N GLU A 265 -11.93 3.74 13.08
CA GLU A 265 -11.02 4.12 14.17
C GLU A 265 -9.95 5.12 13.71
N ARG A 266 -9.35 4.87 12.54
CA ARG A 266 -8.28 5.72 11.97
C ARG A 266 -8.74 7.13 11.66
N PHE A 267 -9.94 7.27 11.13
CA PHE A 267 -10.50 8.56 10.71
C PHE A 267 -11.47 9.16 11.74
N GLN A 268 -11.44 8.66 12.97
CA GLN A 268 -12.28 9.20 14.04
C GLN A 268 -11.95 10.67 14.30
N GLY A 269 -12.96 11.54 14.18
CA GLY A 269 -12.82 12.98 14.35
C GLY A 269 -12.47 13.77 13.10
N GLU A 270 -12.12 13.10 12.00
CA GLU A 270 -11.92 13.76 10.71
C GLU A 270 -13.26 14.16 10.09
N LEU A 271 -13.37 15.42 9.68
CA LEU A 271 -14.58 15.96 9.07
C LEU A 271 -14.54 15.85 7.55
N GLY A 272 -15.70 15.78 6.91
CA GLY A 272 -15.81 15.82 5.46
C GLY A 272 -15.51 14.50 4.76
N ILE A 273 -15.55 13.38 5.49
CA ILE A 273 -15.47 12.04 4.91
C ILE A 273 -16.88 11.48 4.75
N GLU A 274 -17.24 11.14 3.53
CA GLU A 274 -18.49 10.49 3.19
C GLU A 274 -18.33 8.96 3.24
N TRP A 275 -19.16 8.29 4.04
CA TRP A 275 -19.16 6.83 4.15
C TRP A 275 -20.34 6.28 3.36
N ILE A 276 -20.06 5.47 2.35
CA ILE A 276 -21.03 5.01 1.36
C ILE A 276 -21.10 3.47 1.39
N ASN A 277 -22.29 2.94 1.65
CA ASN A 277 -22.56 1.51 1.47
C ASN A 277 -22.96 1.29 0.00
N HIS A 278 -22.17 0.53 -0.73
CA HIS A 278 -22.35 0.25 -2.15
C HIS A 278 -22.63 -1.25 -2.29
N GLU A 279 -23.92 -1.63 -2.10
CA GLU A 279 -24.42 -2.99 -2.30
C GLU A 279 -24.65 -3.33 -3.77
#